data_aed12c27c2c3d18a7c2d0550ad0e54df
#
_entry.id   aed12c27c2c3d18a7c2d0550ad0e54df
#
_cell.length_a   1.000
_cell.length_b   1.000
_cell.length_c   1.000
_cell.angle_alpha   90.00
_cell.angle_beta   90.00
_cell.angle_gamma   90.00
#
_symmetry.space_group_name_H-M   'P 1'
#
loop_
_entity.id
_entity.type
_entity.pdbx_description
1 polymer ?
#
loop_
_entity_poly.entity_id
_entity_poly.type
_entity_poly.pdbx_seq_one_letter_code
_entity_poly.pdbx_strand_id
1 'polypeptide(L)'
;MGAETVVDAIVVGAGHNGLAAAVELASKGWKVQVVEAKSSAGGAVSTQELTMPGFKHDVCAMNLSSFAGSAFFQRHKEALARHGLVFVPAEHCFASVFRDQSYLGVSTDLETTLKRIRAVSEKDAQAWQAMLDDFQSKAPHLFAVLGSLCLLGA
;
A
#
# COMPACT_ATOMS: atom_id res chain seq x y z
N MET A 1 -38.26 -17.09 -15.17
CA MET A 1 -38.00 -17.00 -13.73
C MET A 1 -36.52 -17.32 -13.56
N GLY A 2 -35.69 -16.29 -13.28
CA GLY A 2 -34.27 -16.51 -12.98
C GLY A 2 -34.15 -17.25 -11.66
N ALA A 3 -33.29 -18.26 -11.60
CA ALA A 3 -33.00 -18.95 -10.34
C ALA A 3 -32.48 -17.92 -9.33
N GLU A 4 -33.13 -17.82 -8.17
CA GLU A 4 -32.62 -17.03 -7.05
C GLU A 4 -31.23 -17.57 -6.67
N THR A 5 -30.21 -16.77 -6.90
CA THR A 5 -28.85 -17.13 -6.50
C THR A 5 -28.73 -16.86 -5.00
N VAL A 6 -28.91 -17.89 -4.20
CA VAL A 6 -28.67 -17.83 -2.75
C VAL A 6 -27.17 -17.63 -2.52
N VAL A 7 -26.82 -16.58 -1.80
CA VAL A 7 -25.45 -16.28 -1.37
C VAL A 7 -25.34 -16.35 0.15
N ASP A 8 -24.17 -16.72 0.65
CA ASP A 8 -23.92 -16.82 2.10
C ASP A 8 -23.56 -15.46 2.69
N ALA A 9 -22.98 -14.55 1.87
CA ALA A 9 -22.64 -13.20 2.29
C ALA A 9 -22.73 -12.18 1.15
N ILE A 10 -23.09 -10.96 1.51
CA ILE A 10 -23.04 -9.79 0.63
C ILE A 10 -22.04 -8.79 1.23
N VAL A 11 -21.03 -8.41 0.44
CA VAL A 11 -20.08 -7.37 0.79
C VAL A 11 -20.45 -6.10 0.03
N VAL A 12 -20.76 -5.04 0.78
CA VAL A 12 -21.12 -3.73 0.20
C VAL A 12 -19.86 -2.87 0.08
N GLY A 13 -19.50 -2.52 -1.15
CA GLY A 13 -18.29 -1.79 -1.50
C GLY A 13 -17.15 -2.70 -1.92
N ALA A 14 -16.65 -2.51 -3.16
CA ALA A 14 -15.50 -3.22 -3.72
C ALA A 14 -14.19 -2.42 -3.55
N GLY A 15 -14.02 -1.72 -2.43
CA GLY A 15 -12.74 -1.18 -2.01
C GLY A 15 -11.80 -2.29 -1.51
N HIS A 16 -10.52 -1.97 -1.28
CA HIS A 16 -9.51 -2.95 -0.88
C HIS A 16 -9.89 -3.76 0.38
N ASN A 17 -10.53 -3.16 1.37
CA ASN A 17 -10.98 -3.86 2.58
C ASN A 17 -12.16 -4.81 2.28
N GLY A 18 -13.15 -4.35 1.51
CA GLY A 18 -14.29 -5.18 1.10
C GLY A 18 -13.84 -6.36 0.24
N LEU A 19 -12.92 -6.14 -0.69
CA LEU A 19 -12.36 -7.20 -1.52
C LEU A 19 -11.55 -8.21 -0.68
N ALA A 20 -10.75 -7.75 0.29
CA ALA A 20 -10.02 -8.64 1.19
C ALA A 20 -10.99 -9.51 2.02
N ALA A 21 -12.04 -8.91 2.57
CA ALA A 21 -13.08 -9.67 3.29
C ALA A 21 -13.78 -10.70 2.40
N ALA A 22 -14.12 -10.30 1.17
CA ALA A 22 -14.76 -11.21 0.21
C ALA A 22 -13.85 -12.41 -0.14
N VAL A 23 -12.56 -12.17 -0.35
CA VAL A 23 -11.57 -13.23 -0.62
C VAL A 23 -11.42 -14.16 0.57
N GLU A 24 -11.34 -13.64 1.80
CA GLU A 24 -11.25 -14.47 3.01
C GLU A 24 -12.49 -15.34 3.21
N LEU A 25 -13.68 -14.80 2.99
CA LEU A 25 -14.93 -15.58 3.07
C LEU A 25 -15.00 -16.65 1.97
N ALA A 26 -14.69 -16.27 0.73
CA ALA A 26 -14.68 -17.20 -0.39
C ALA A 26 -13.64 -18.31 -0.22
N SER A 27 -12.48 -18.02 0.35
CA SER A 27 -11.45 -19.02 0.66
C SER A 27 -11.90 -20.08 1.68
N LYS A 28 -12.92 -19.74 2.47
CA LYS A 28 -13.59 -20.67 3.41
C LYS A 28 -14.79 -21.39 2.81
N GLY A 29 -15.01 -21.26 1.50
CA GLY A 29 -16.08 -21.94 0.77
C GLY A 29 -17.42 -21.21 0.72
N TRP A 30 -17.47 -19.96 1.21
CA TRP A 30 -18.70 -19.16 1.18
C TRP A 30 -18.98 -18.65 -0.24
N LYS A 31 -20.25 -18.62 -0.62
CA LYS A 31 -20.73 -17.95 -1.83
C LYS A 31 -20.88 -16.46 -1.52
N VAL A 32 -19.94 -15.64 -2.00
CA VAL A 32 -19.89 -14.21 -1.70
C VAL A 32 -20.29 -13.39 -2.90
N GLN A 33 -21.20 -12.43 -2.69
CA GLN A 33 -21.52 -11.40 -3.67
C GLN A 33 -20.94 -10.06 -3.21
N VAL A 34 -20.18 -9.39 -4.09
CA VAL A 34 -19.71 -8.03 -3.86
C VAL A 34 -20.57 -7.07 -4.68
N VAL A 35 -21.06 -6.02 -4.06
CA VAL A 35 -21.81 -4.94 -4.72
C VAL A 35 -21.04 -3.62 -4.59
N GLU A 36 -20.91 -2.91 -5.71
CA GLU A 36 -20.16 -1.66 -5.80
C GLU A 36 -21.03 -0.61 -6.51
N ALA A 37 -21.05 0.62 -5.94
CA ALA A 37 -21.82 1.73 -6.50
C ALA A 37 -21.14 2.36 -7.71
N LYS A 38 -19.81 2.28 -7.81
CA LYS A 38 -19.03 2.81 -8.93
C LYS A 38 -18.93 1.78 -10.05
N SER A 39 -18.55 2.25 -11.23
CA SER A 39 -18.32 1.39 -12.41
C SER A 39 -17.07 0.50 -12.32
N SER A 40 -16.18 0.77 -11.35
CA SER A 40 -14.94 0.01 -11.15
C SER A 40 -14.71 -0.29 -9.68
N ALA A 41 -14.18 -1.48 -9.42
CA ALA A 41 -13.69 -1.88 -8.10
C ALA A 41 -12.34 -1.21 -7.80
N GLY A 42 -11.91 -1.24 -6.52
CA GLY A 42 -10.60 -0.79 -6.06
C GLY A 42 -10.68 0.27 -4.94
N GLY A 43 -11.70 1.12 -4.94
CA GLY A 43 -11.82 2.19 -3.95
C GLY A 43 -10.66 3.19 -4.02
N ALA A 44 -9.83 3.23 -2.96
CA ALA A 44 -8.62 4.06 -2.94
C ALA A 44 -7.45 3.47 -3.77
N VAL A 45 -7.52 2.19 -4.13
CA VAL A 45 -6.57 1.55 -5.06
C VAL A 45 -7.13 1.75 -6.47
N SER A 46 -6.71 2.82 -7.12
CA SER A 46 -7.23 3.23 -8.44
C SER A 46 -6.10 3.81 -9.28
N THR A 47 -5.94 3.29 -10.47
CA THR A 47 -4.97 3.78 -11.46
C THR A 47 -5.74 4.45 -12.59
N GLN A 48 -5.37 5.69 -12.94
CA GLN A 48 -6.07 6.51 -13.93
C GLN A 48 -5.09 7.31 -14.78
N GLU A 49 -5.51 7.68 -15.98
CA GLU A 49 -4.81 8.62 -16.85
C GLU A 49 -5.23 10.05 -16.49
N LEU A 50 -4.50 10.69 -15.55
CA LEU A 50 -4.86 12.00 -15.01
C LEU A 50 -4.22 13.19 -15.74
N THR A 51 -3.12 12.96 -16.47
CA THR A 51 -2.33 14.03 -17.08
C THR A 51 -2.43 13.99 -18.59
N MET A 52 -1.83 13.01 -19.21
CA MET A 52 -1.84 12.84 -20.68
C MET A 52 -2.28 11.41 -21.02
N PRO A 53 -2.94 11.21 -22.15
CA PRO A 53 -3.32 9.89 -22.62
C PRO A 53 -2.12 8.94 -22.68
N GLY A 54 -2.31 7.70 -22.17
CA GLY A 54 -1.27 6.68 -22.09
C GLY A 54 -0.41 6.73 -20.82
N PHE A 55 -0.45 7.81 -20.04
CA PHE A 55 0.28 7.93 -18.77
C PHE A 55 -0.62 7.56 -17.59
N LYS A 56 -0.37 6.41 -17.00
CA LYS A 56 -1.13 5.89 -15.86
C LYS A 56 -0.52 6.34 -14.54
N HIS A 57 -1.39 6.77 -13.63
CA HIS A 57 -1.02 7.23 -12.29
C HIS A 57 -1.88 6.53 -11.24
N ASP A 58 -1.26 6.13 -10.14
CA ASP A 58 -1.98 5.72 -8.97
C ASP A 58 -2.52 6.97 -8.27
N VAL A 59 -3.85 7.02 -8.09
CA VAL A 59 -4.54 8.25 -7.66
C VAL A 59 -4.38 8.48 -6.16
N CYS A 60 -4.35 7.43 -5.36
CA CYS A 60 -4.40 7.54 -3.91
C CYS A 60 -3.45 6.57 -3.21
N ALA A 61 -3.62 5.27 -3.36
CA ALA A 61 -2.85 4.26 -2.65
C ALA A 61 -1.55 3.92 -3.40
N MET A 62 -0.52 4.75 -3.27
CA MET A 62 0.81 4.53 -3.87
C MET A 62 1.76 3.74 -2.97
N ASN A 63 1.61 3.87 -1.64
CA ASN A 63 2.48 3.19 -0.69
C ASN A 63 1.80 1.90 -0.19
N LEU A 64 2.31 0.77 -0.64
CA LEU A 64 1.76 -0.56 -0.35
C LEU A 64 2.59 -1.35 0.67
N SER A 65 3.51 -0.71 1.40
CA SER A 65 4.40 -1.40 2.35
C SER A 65 3.63 -2.16 3.44
N SER A 66 2.60 -1.55 4.02
CA SER A 66 1.74 -2.20 5.01
C SER A 66 0.96 -3.38 4.43
N PHE A 67 0.51 -3.28 3.17
CA PHE A 67 -0.15 -4.39 2.48
C PHE A 67 0.83 -5.55 2.24
N ALA A 68 2.03 -5.27 1.73
CA ALA A 68 3.06 -6.27 1.47
C ALA A 68 3.49 -7.03 2.74
N GLY A 69 3.49 -6.36 3.90
CA GLY A 69 3.75 -6.97 5.21
C GLY A 69 2.56 -7.67 5.85
N SER A 70 1.35 -7.54 5.29
CA SER A 70 0.13 -8.05 5.92
C SER A 70 0.02 -9.59 5.87
N ALA A 71 -0.64 -10.16 6.89
CA ALA A 71 -0.97 -11.58 6.92
C ALA A 71 -1.85 -12.01 5.73
N PHE A 72 -2.73 -11.12 5.27
CA PHE A 72 -3.55 -11.35 4.08
C PHE A 72 -2.66 -11.55 2.84
N PHE A 73 -1.72 -10.64 2.57
CA PHE A 73 -0.82 -10.76 1.44
C PHE A 73 0.02 -12.05 1.52
N GLN A 74 0.60 -12.34 2.69
CA GLN A 74 1.42 -13.56 2.87
C GLN A 74 0.63 -14.84 2.57
N ARG A 75 -0.66 -14.88 2.92
CA ARG A 75 -1.55 -16.03 2.66
C ARG A 75 -1.92 -16.16 1.20
N HIS A 76 -2.14 -15.05 0.52
CA HIS A 76 -2.69 -15.03 -0.84
C HIS A 76 -1.67 -14.64 -1.92
N LYS A 77 -0.39 -14.43 -1.58
CA LYS A 77 0.65 -13.89 -2.49
C LYS A 77 0.77 -14.63 -3.82
N GLU A 78 0.68 -15.96 -3.78
CA GLU A 78 0.80 -16.76 -5.01
C GLU A 78 -0.43 -16.60 -5.92
N ALA A 79 -1.62 -16.53 -5.34
CA ALA A 79 -2.85 -16.29 -6.10
C ALA A 79 -2.84 -14.87 -6.68
N LEU A 80 -2.46 -13.87 -5.88
CA LEU A 80 -2.36 -12.48 -6.32
C LEU A 80 -1.33 -12.32 -7.46
N ALA A 81 -0.18 -12.98 -7.36
CA ALA A 81 0.83 -12.97 -8.43
C ALA A 81 0.31 -13.62 -9.73
N ARG A 82 -0.41 -14.74 -9.65
CA ARG A 82 -1.07 -15.35 -10.82
C ARG A 82 -2.10 -14.43 -11.47
N HIS A 83 -2.70 -13.53 -10.72
CA HIS A 83 -3.62 -12.51 -11.22
C HIS A 83 -2.94 -11.18 -11.56
N GLY A 84 -1.61 -11.16 -11.67
CA GLY A 84 -0.85 -10.03 -12.19
C GLY A 84 -0.40 -9.00 -11.15
N LEU A 85 -0.52 -9.28 -9.84
CA LEU A 85 0.05 -8.38 -8.84
C LEU A 85 1.58 -8.48 -8.84
N VAL A 86 2.23 -7.37 -9.19
CA VAL A 86 3.68 -7.21 -9.18
C VAL A 86 4.03 -5.94 -8.40
N PHE A 87 4.89 -6.06 -7.39
CA PHE A 87 5.44 -4.89 -6.71
C PHE A 87 6.64 -4.35 -7.51
N VAL A 88 6.59 -3.06 -7.79
CA VAL A 88 7.69 -2.32 -8.44
C VAL A 88 8.18 -1.26 -7.45
N PRO A 89 9.28 -1.53 -6.71
CA PRO A 89 9.86 -0.55 -5.80
C PRO A 89 10.40 0.65 -6.58
N ALA A 90 10.04 1.86 -6.15
CA ALA A 90 10.61 3.08 -6.70
C ALA A 90 11.95 3.38 -6.02
N GLU A 91 13.02 3.57 -6.79
CA GLU A 91 14.32 3.98 -6.26
C GLU A 91 14.28 5.38 -5.65
N HIS A 92 13.57 6.29 -6.30
CA HIS A 92 13.31 7.64 -5.82
C HIS A 92 11.91 7.73 -5.25
N CYS A 93 11.80 7.59 -3.92
CA CYS A 93 10.52 7.35 -3.25
C CYS A 93 9.62 8.59 -3.25
N PHE A 94 10.18 9.76 -2.92
CA PHE A 94 9.46 11.04 -2.90
C PHE A 94 10.43 12.22 -2.89
N ALA A 95 9.93 13.41 -3.18
CA ALA A 95 10.68 14.65 -3.11
C ALA A 95 9.80 15.81 -2.64
N SER A 96 10.42 16.76 -1.93
CA SER A 96 9.86 18.07 -1.65
C SER A 96 10.50 19.10 -2.59
N VAL A 97 9.69 19.84 -3.33
CA VAL A 97 10.16 20.91 -4.24
C VAL A 97 9.92 22.26 -3.57
N PHE A 98 10.92 23.11 -3.58
CA PHE A 98 10.90 24.44 -2.97
C PHE A 98 10.65 25.54 -4.02
N ARG A 99 10.31 26.75 -3.55
CA ARG A 99 9.97 27.89 -4.43
C ARG A 99 11.14 28.37 -5.29
N ASP A 100 12.37 28.16 -4.85
CA ASP A 100 13.61 28.48 -5.56
C ASP A 100 14.01 27.43 -6.59
N GLN A 101 13.12 26.48 -6.89
CA GLN A 101 13.32 25.35 -7.80
C GLN A 101 14.33 24.30 -7.29
N SER A 102 14.84 24.45 -6.09
CA SER A 102 15.58 23.38 -5.42
C SER A 102 14.63 22.26 -4.97
N TYR A 103 15.17 21.09 -4.69
CA TYR A 103 14.37 19.97 -4.16
C TYR A 103 15.20 19.14 -3.18
N LEU A 104 14.49 18.50 -2.25
CA LEU A 104 15.03 17.48 -1.39
C LEU A 104 14.34 16.14 -1.71
N GLY A 105 15.08 15.23 -2.33
CA GLY A 105 14.59 13.92 -2.73
C GLY A 105 15.10 12.80 -1.85
N VAL A 106 14.22 11.87 -1.51
CA VAL A 106 14.54 10.65 -0.75
C VAL A 106 14.64 9.47 -1.71
N SER A 107 15.73 8.71 -1.57
CA SER A 107 16.03 7.50 -2.33
C SER A 107 16.07 6.29 -1.39
N THR A 108 15.89 5.09 -1.94
CA THR A 108 16.16 3.84 -1.25
C THR A 108 17.65 3.67 -0.94
N ASP A 109 18.54 4.34 -1.69
CA ASP A 109 19.95 4.47 -1.35
C ASP A 109 20.14 5.55 -0.29
N LEU A 110 20.54 5.10 0.91
CA LEU A 110 20.71 5.97 2.07
C LEU A 110 21.80 7.03 1.84
N GLU A 111 22.92 6.66 1.24
CA GLU A 111 24.02 7.60 0.99
C GLU A 111 23.59 8.73 0.04
N THR A 112 22.84 8.42 -0.99
CA THR A 112 22.23 9.43 -1.88
C THR A 112 21.30 10.36 -1.12
N THR A 113 20.48 9.83 -0.23
CA THR A 113 19.57 10.63 0.63
C THR A 113 20.37 11.54 1.56
N LEU A 114 21.34 11.00 2.30
CA LEU A 114 22.18 11.75 3.23
C LEU A 114 22.99 12.82 2.52
N LYS A 115 23.55 12.52 1.34
CA LYS A 115 24.26 13.52 0.52
C LYS A 115 23.38 14.73 0.17
N ARG A 116 22.13 14.47 -0.20
CA ARG A 116 21.16 15.54 -0.51
C ARG A 116 20.81 16.36 0.73
N ILE A 117 20.62 15.72 1.87
CA ILE A 117 20.32 16.41 3.13
C ILE A 117 21.54 17.21 3.58
N ARG A 118 22.77 16.68 3.51
CA ARG A 118 24.02 17.39 3.85
C ARG A 118 24.22 18.67 3.04
N ALA A 119 23.80 18.66 1.79
CA ALA A 119 23.88 19.87 0.95
C ALA A 119 23.03 21.02 1.48
N VAL A 120 22.01 20.73 2.30
CA VAL A 120 21.15 21.73 2.94
C VAL A 120 21.58 21.95 4.40
N SER A 121 21.83 20.87 5.15
CA SER A 121 22.16 20.91 6.58
C SER A 121 22.90 19.64 7.02
N GLU A 122 24.14 19.78 7.46
CA GLU A 122 24.93 18.69 8.04
C GLU A 122 24.26 18.13 9.30
N LYS A 123 23.72 19.02 10.15
CA LYS A 123 23.02 18.66 11.38
C LYS A 123 21.81 17.76 11.10
N ASP A 124 21.05 18.09 10.06
CA ASP A 124 19.85 17.32 9.71
C ASP A 124 20.21 15.96 9.11
N ALA A 125 21.31 15.86 8.36
CA ALA A 125 21.80 14.58 7.87
C ALA A 125 22.22 13.65 9.02
N GLN A 126 22.91 14.18 10.03
CA GLN A 126 23.25 13.42 11.24
C GLN A 126 22.01 12.99 12.02
N ALA A 127 21.03 13.87 12.16
CA ALA A 127 19.76 13.54 12.81
C ALA A 127 18.97 12.47 12.04
N TRP A 128 18.98 12.54 10.71
CA TRP A 128 18.33 11.53 9.87
C TRP A 128 18.98 10.16 10.04
N GLN A 129 20.31 10.08 10.03
CA GLN A 129 21.03 8.83 10.28
C GLN A 129 20.69 8.28 11.66
N ALA A 130 20.78 9.10 12.71
CA ALA A 130 20.48 8.68 14.08
C ALA A 130 19.03 8.19 14.23
N MET A 131 18.07 8.84 13.55
CA MET A 131 16.67 8.40 13.53
C MET A 131 16.51 7.03 12.88
N LEU A 132 17.23 6.74 11.80
CA LEU A 132 17.17 5.43 11.14
C LEU A 132 17.79 4.33 12.01
N ASP A 133 18.92 4.61 12.66
CA ASP A 133 19.58 3.67 13.56
C ASP A 133 18.68 3.33 14.76
N ASP A 134 18.05 4.35 15.34
CA ASP A 134 17.07 4.19 16.43
C ASP A 134 15.83 3.41 15.97
N PHE A 135 15.32 3.71 14.77
CA PHE A 135 14.17 3.01 14.19
C PHE A 135 14.43 1.52 14.01
N GLN A 136 15.63 1.11 13.56
CA GLN A 136 15.96 -0.30 13.38
C GLN A 136 15.82 -1.09 14.68
N SER A 137 16.18 -0.49 15.81
CA SER A 137 16.03 -1.12 17.12
C SER A 137 14.57 -1.26 17.57
N LYS A 138 13.71 -0.31 17.18
CA LYS A 138 12.31 -0.20 17.59
C LYS A 138 11.33 -0.86 16.61
N ALA A 139 11.74 -1.04 15.35
CA ALA A 139 10.89 -1.58 14.29
C ALA A 139 10.19 -2.90 14.65
N PRO A 140 10.85 -3.90 15.29
CA PRO A 140 10.18 -5.14 15.67
C PRO A 140 9.01 -4.92 16.63
N HIS A 141 9.16 -4.00 17.59
CA HIS A 141 8.11 -3.69 18.56
C HIS A 141 6.95 -2.92 17.90
N LEU A 142 7.29 -1.96 17.02
CA LEU A 142 6.29 -1.20 16.28
C LEU A 142 5.45 -2.12 15.38
N PHE A 143 6.09 -3.00 14.63
CA PHE A 143 5.39 -3.93 13.74
C PHE A 143 4.60 -5.00 14.52
N ALA A 144 5.06 -5.41 15.70
CA ALA A 144 4.27 -6.27 16.57
C ALA A 144 2.96 -5.60 17.02
N VAL A 145 3.02 -4.32 17.40
CA VAL A 145 1.81 -3.55 17.76
C VAL A 145 0.89 -3.39 16.56
N LEU A 146 1.41 -2.98 15.40
CA LEU A 146 0.61 -2.83 14.18
C LEU A 146 0.00 -4.15 13.72
N GLY A 147 0.70 -5.26 13.86
CA GLY A 147 0.20 -6.59 13.55
C GLY A 147 -0.87 -7.09 14.54
N SER A 148 -0.76 -6.73 15.83
CA SER A 148 -1.73 -7.12 16.83
C SER A 148 -3.08 -6.40 16.70
N LEU A 149 -3.10 -5.17 16.18
CA LEU A 149 -4.34 -4.43 15.90
C LEU A 149 -5.22 -5.13 14.86
N CYS A 150 -4.64 -5.94 13.99
CA CYS A 150 -5.41 -6.79 13.07
C CYS A 150 -6.06 -8.00 13.74
N LEU A 151 -5.63 -8.38 14.96
CA LEU A 151 -6.15 -9.55 15.68
C LEU A 151 -7.26 -9.20 16.67
N LEU A 152 -7.42 -7.92 17.04
CA LEU A 152 -8.44 -7.46 17.97
C LEU A 152 -9.82 -7.22 17.32
N GLY A 153 -9.94 -7.43 16.00
CA GLY A 153 -11.17 -7.32 15.23
C GLY A 153 -11.68 -8.66 14.67
N ALA A 154 -11.22 -9.79 15.19
CA ALA A 154 -11.66 -11.12 14.77
C ALA A 154 -12.52 -11.80 15.84
#